data_5463144f9ffbce018c1590fadbc1a0fb
#
_entry.id   5463144f9ffbce018c1590fadbc1a0fb
#
_cell.length_a   1.000
_cell.length_b   1.000
_cell.length_c   1.000
_cell.angle_alpha   90.00
_cell.angle_beta   90.00
_cell.angle_gamma   90.00
#
_symmetry.space_group_name_H-M   'P 1'
#
loop_
_entity.id
_entity.type
_entity.pdbx_description
1 polymer ?
#
loop_
_entity_poly.entity_id
_entity_poly.type
_entity_poly.pdbx_seq_one_letter_code
_entity_poly.pdbx_strand_id
1 'polypeptide(L)'
;MLSIFDIFKVGVGPSSSHTNGPMLAGFNFTQLLQDSMAKVHRVQVDLYGSLSLTGRGHHTDRATVLGLMGNKPDNIKMTSAKSALQHTIETNTLLLAGTHEITFSYDHDIVFHSENLPLHENGMTITALDESGEQLAFEIYYSIGGGFIATADELENGTQQAEVEVPFPFKSADEMLEKAEAHGFSLGGMILQNELAFRSEEEVNQRAEQIWKVMSLCMQRGFDTEGILEGGLNVTRRAPNLLKKLEANAAVENDPMEIMDWINLFAFAVSEENAAGGQVVTSPTNGAAGVIPAVLMYYHRFIKELDIKQLKDFLAVAGAIGILYKTNASISGAEVGCQGEVGVSSSMAAAGLTALRGGSNEQICIAAEIAMEHSLGMTCDPIGGLVQVPCIERNAMGAMKAINASRMALKRTSKCLISLDKVIETMYQTGKDMNKKYRETSLGGLAVIHMAPPCE
;
A
#
# COMPACT_ATOMS: atom_id res chain seq x y z
N MET A 1 -20.25 -3.67 -1.10
CA MET A 1 -19.35 -2.52 -1.35
C MET A 1 -18.14 -2.62 -0.41
N LEU A 2 -16.96 -2.06 -0.77
CA LEU A 2 -15.78 -1.98 0.11
C LEU A 2 -15.92 -0.85 1.15
N SER A 3 -15.35 -1.04 2.34
CA SER A 3 -15.14 0.01 3.34
C SER A 3 -13.95 0.89 2.96
N ILE A 4 -13.95 2.17 3.34
CA ILE A 4 -12.77 3.04 3.20
C ILE A 4 -11.55 2.47 3.95
N PHE A 5 -11.76 1.76 5.04
CA PHE A 5 -10.70 1.12 5.82
C PHE A 5 -10.16 -0.16 5.19
N ASP A 6 -10.74 -0.65 4.09
CA ASP A 6 -10.12 -1.67 3.25
C ASP A 6 -9.04 -1.06 2.33
N ILE A 7 -9.11 0.25 2.08
CA ILE A 7 -8.11 1.01 1.33
C ILE A 7 -6.99 1.54 2.24
N PHE A 8 -7.33 1.86 3.51
CA PHE A 8 -6.38 2.31 4.52
C PHE A 8 -6.13 1.20 5.53
N LYS A 9 -5.08 0.43 5.34
CA LYS A 9 -4.72 -0.69 6.22
C LYS A 9 -3.41 -0.41 6.95
N VAL A 10 -3.37 -0.71 8.24
CA VAL A 10 -2.10 -0.78 8.95
C VAL A 10 -1.36 -2.03 8.51
N GLY A 11 -0.10 -1.90 8.17
CA GLY A 11 0.74 -3.00 7.73
C GLY A 11 2.21 -2.71 7.91
N VAL A 12 3.06 -3.53 7.33
CA VAL A 12 4.52 -3.39 7.37
C VAL A 12 5.09 -3.27 5.97
N GLY A 13 6.20 -2.55 5.85
CA GLY A 13 6.91 -2.43 4.59
C GLY A 13 7.65 -3.73 4.20
N PRO A 14 8.21 -3.74 2.99
CA PRO A 14 8.18 -2.65 2.02
C PRO A 14 6.99 -2.66 1.06
N SER A 15 6.26 -3.78 0.88
CA SER A 15 5.23 -3.93 -0.15
C SER A 15 3.91 -4.46 0.38
N SER A 16 2.79 -3.92 -0.09
CA SER A 16 1.46 -4.45 0.24
C SER A 16 1.19 -5.79 -0.44
N SER A 17 1.54 -5.92 -1.73
CA SER A 17 1.34 -7.16 -2.49
C SER A 17 2.37 -8.24 -2.19
N HIS A 18 3.64 -7.86 -1.99
CA HIS A 18 4.75 -8.81 -1.82
C HIS A 18 5.14 -9.07 -0.36
N THR A 19 4.66 -8.27 0.60
CA THR A 19 4.94 -8.45 2.03
C THR A 19 3.65 -8.73 2.80
N ASN A 20 2.70 -7.77 2.82
CA ASN A 20 1.48 -7.92 3.62
C ASN A 20 0.56 -9.01 3.09
N GLY A 21 0.40 -9.15 1.76
CA GLY A 21 -0.37 -10.23 1.15
C GLY A 21 0.16 -11.61 1.52
N PRO A 22 1.43 -11.94 1.25
CA PRO A 22 2.03 -13.21 1.63
C PRO A 22 2.02 -13.49 3.14
N MET A 23 2.20 -12.46 3.99
CA MET A 23 2.04 -12.62 5.44
C MET A 23 0.61 -13.04 5.80
N LEU A 24 -0.37 -12.40 5.20
CA LEU A 24 -1.78 -12.73 5.44
C LEU A 24 -2.12 -14.13 4.88
N ALA A 25 -1.55 -14.53 3.74
CA ALA A 25 -1.70 -15.86 3.19
C ALA A 25 -1.15 -16.94 4.14
N GLY A 26 0.08 -16.73 4.65
CA GLY A 26 0.67 -17.62 5.67
C GLY A 26 -0.18 -17.71 6.93
N PHE A 27 -0.69 -16.57 7.43
CA PHE A 27 -1.61 -16.55 8.57
C PHE A 27 -2.91 -17.31 8.28
N ASN A 28 -3.56 -17.03 7.13
CA ASN A 28 -4.82 -17.70 6.78
C ASN A 28 -4.64 -19.20 6.61
N PHE A 29 -3.51 -19.63 6.05
CA PHE A 29 -3.19 -21.05 5.93
C PHE A 29 -3.14 -21.76 7.30
N THR A 30 -2.62 -21.10 8.34
CA THR A 30 -2.63 -21.67 9.69
C THR A 30 -4.04 -21.90 10.24
N GLN A 31 -5.03 -21.13 9.77
CA GLN A 31 -6.42 -21.31 10.18
C GLN A 31 -7.05 -22.54 9.56
N LEU A 32 -6.61 -22.96 8.35
CA LEU A 32 -7.04 -24.21 7.71
C LEU A 32 -6.53 -25.44 8.46
N LEU A 33 -5.46 -25.29 9.22
CA LEU A 33 -4.80 -26.39 9.93
C LEU A 33 -5.35 -26.64 11.33
N GLN A 34 -6.31 -25.85 11.84
CA GLN A 34 -6.75 -25.92 13.24
C GLN A 34 -7.04 -27.33 13.73
N ASP A 35 -7.74 -28.14 12.92
CA ASP A 35 -8.12 -29.52 13.30
C ASP A 35 -6.98 -30.55 13.08
N SER A 36 -5.98 -30.22 12.29
CA SER A 36 -4.86 -31.12 11.93
C SER A 36 -3.50 -30.61 12.43
N MET A 37 -3.44 -29.48 13.13
CA MET A 37 -2.22 -28.79 13.55
C MET A 37 -1.19 -29.74 14.18
N ALA A 38 -1.62 -30.61 15.11
CA ALA A 38 -0.75 -31.53 15.82
C ALA A 38 -0.12 -32.61 14.93
N LYS A 39 -0.61 -32.80 13.70
CA LYS A 39 -0.07 -33.79 12.74
C LYS A 39 0.90 -33.14 11.75
N VAL A 40 0.95 -31.82 11.68
CA VAL A 40 1.84 -31.12 10.76
C VAL A 40 3.28 -31.30 11.20
N HIS A 41 4.11 -31.86 10.32
CA HIS A 41 5.53 -32.04 10.53
C HIS A 41 6.38 -31.04 9.72
N ARG A 42 5.91 -30.64 8.55
CA ARG A 42 6.61 -29.74 7.62
C ARG A 42 5.62 -28.88 6.84
N VAL A 43 6.02 -27.66 6.52
CA VAL A 43 5.29 -26.76 5.60
C VAL A 43 6.23 -26.35 4.47
N GLN A 44 5.74 -26.41 3.23
CA GLN A 44 6.44 -25.93 2.04
C GLN A 44 5.70 -24.73 1.46
N VAL A 45 6.44 -23.74 0.99
CA VAL A 45 5.96 -22.52 0.35
C VAL A 45 6.57 -22.41 -1.03
N ASP A 46 5.75 -22.32 -2.07
CA ASP A 46 6.20 -22.09 -3.43
C ASP A 46 5.74 -20.71 -3.91
N LEU A 47 6.67 -19.87 -4.34
CA LEU A 47 6.44 -18.51 -4.82
C LEU A 47 6.56 -18.46 -6.34
N TYR A 48 5.63 -17.79 -7.00
CA TYR A 48 5.52 -17.74 -8.47
C TYR A 48 5.47 -16.30 -8.99
N GLY A 49 5.85 -16.14 -10.26
CA GLY A 49 5.75 -14.88 -10.98
C GLY A 49 6.42 -13.72 -10.28
N SER A 50 5.74 -12.60 -10.12
CA SER A 50 6.31 -11.39 -9.50
C SER A 50 6.67 -11.61 -8.03
N LEU A 51 5.90 -12.43 -7.27
CA LEU A 51 6.24 -12.79 -5.88
C LEU A 51 7.58 -13.52 -5.76
N SER A 52 8.00 -14.23 -6.81
CA SER A 52 9.30 -14.89 -6.89
C SER A 52 10.37 -13.94 -7.41
N LEU A 53 10.12 -13.30 -8.57
CA LEU A 53 11.12 -12.48 -9.29
C LEU A 53 11.64 -11.29 -8.49
N THR A 54 10.79 -10.68 -7.68
CA THR A 54 11.14 -9.54 -6.82
C THR A 54 11.04 -9.87 -5.32
N GLY A 55 10.70 -11.12 -5.00
CA GLY A 55 10.33 -11.54 -3.65
C GLY A 55 11.38 -11.30 -2.58
N ARG A 56 12.65 -11.57 -2.88
CA ARG A 56 13.75 -11.34 -1.93
C ARG A 56 13.90 -9.86 -1.60
N GLY A 57 13.78 -8.97 -2.59
CA GLY A 57 13.83 -7.52 -2.38
C GLY A 57 12.63 -6.95 -1.63
N HIS A 58 11.49 -7.62 -1.71
CA HIS A 58 10.26 -7.27 -1.01
C HIS A 58 10.03 -8.07 0.28
N HIS A 59 10.97 -8.92 0.69
CA HIS A 59 10.88 -9.77 1.87
C HIS A 59 9.66 -10.72 1.85
N THR A 60 9.26 -11.22 0.68
CA THR A 60 8.09 -12.10 0.51
C THR A 60 8.25 -13.40 1.29
N ASP A 61 9.44 -13.99 1.22
CA ASP A 61 9.84 -15.18 1.98
C ASP A 61 9.69 -14.98 3.50
N ARG A 62 10.31 -13.90 4.01
CA ARG A 62 10.25 -13.54 5.44
C ARG A 62 8.83 -13.29 5.91
N ALA A 63 8.07 -12.55 5.11
CA ALA A 63 6.69 -12.20 5.43
C ALA A 63 5.78 -13.43 5.50
N THR A 64 5.92 -14.38 4.55
CA THR A 64 5.16 -15.62 4.57
C THR A 64 5.47 -16.44 5.83
N VAL A 65 6.74 -16.59 6.19
CA VAL A 65 7.16 -17.29 7.41
C VAL A 65 6.59 -16.62 8.66
N LEU A 66 6.64 -15.29 8.73
CA LEU A 66 6.05 -14.55 9.85
C LEU A 66 4.52 -14.75 9.92
N GLY A 67 3.86 -14.86 8.79
CA GLY A 67 2.43 -15.22 8.71
C GLY A 67 2.17 -16.63 9.24
N LEU A 68 2.96 -17.61 8.84
CA LEU A 68 2.91 -18.98 9.35
C LEU A 68 3.17 -19.07 10.86
N MET A 69 3.91 -18.13 11.43
CA MET A 69 4.08 -17.99 12.89
C MET A 69 2.84 -17.38 13.60
N GLY A 70 1.75 -17.08 12.87
CA GLY A 70 0.53 -16.51 13.41
C GLY A 70 0.48 -14.98 13.48
N ASN A 71 1.42 -14.28 12.84
CA ASN A 71 1.40 -12.82 12.78
C ASN A 71 0.52 -12.31 11.63
N LYS A 72 -0.11 -11.15 11.86
CA LYS A 72 -0.81 -10.37 10.83
C LYS A 72 -0.10 -9.03 10.61
N PRO A 73 -0.23 -8.43 9.40
CA PRO A 73 0.43 -7.15 9.09
C PRO A 73 0.07 -6.00 10.03
N ASP A 74 -1.16 -5.98 10.54
CA ASP A 74 -1.70 -4.91 11.37
C ASP A 74 -1.26 -4.96 12.84
N ASN A 75 -0.92 -6.15 13.35
CA ASN A 75 -0.63 -6.36 14.77
C ASN A 75 0.80 -6.87 15.07
N ILE A 76 1.61 -7.11 14.05
CA ILE A 76 2.96 -7.63 14.20
C ILE A 76 3.87 -6.67 14.97
N LYS A 77 4.63 -7.21 15.93
CA LYS A 77 5.68 -6.49 16.65
C LYS A 77 7.03 -6.81 15.99
N MET A 78 7.50 -5.92 15.12
CA MET A 78 8.67 -6.16 14.26
C MET A 78 9.93 -6.55 15.02
N THR A 79 10.16 -6.03 16.23
CA THR A 79 11.36 -6.39 17.04
C THR A 79 11.36 -7.87 17.40
N SER A 80 10.26 -8.39 17.96
CA SER A 80 10.17 -9.81 18.34
C SER A 80 10.04 -10.72 17.10
N ALA A 81 9.39 -10.25 16.05
CA ALA A 81 9.25 -10.98 14.80
C ALA A 81 10.59 -11.23 14.09
N LYS A 82 11.46 -10.21 14.03
CA LYS A 82 12.83 -10.36 13.49
C LYS A 82 13.64 -11.39 14.27
N SER A 83 13.55 -11.38 15.59
CA SER A 83 14.26 -12.37 16.43
C SER A 83 13.71 -13.78 16.25
N ALA A 84 12.39 -13.95 16.13
CA ALA A 84 11.77 -15.25 15.88
C ALA A 84 12.16 -15.81 14.50
N LEU A 85 12.15 -14.96 13.47
CA LEU A 85 12.60 -15.35 12.12
C LEU A 85 14.08 -15.78 12.12
N GLN A 86 14.94 -15.02 12.79
CA GLN A 86 16.36 -15.36 12.89
C GLN A 86 16.56 -16.72 13.59
N HIS A 87 15.81 -16.98 14.67
CA HIS A 87 15.82 -18.26 15.34
C HIS A 87 15.42 -19.41 14.40
N THR A 88 14.35 -19.24 13.61
CA THR A 88 13.93 -20.23 12.60
C THR A 88 15.04 -20.53 11.58
N ILE A 89 15.73 -19.51 11.07
CA ILE A 89 16.83 -19.67 10.11
C ILE A 89 17.99 -20.47 10.74
N GLU A 90 18.32 -20.19 12.00
CA GLU A 90 19.45 -20.82 12.69
C GLU A 90 19.17 -22.26 13.13
N THR A 91 17.92 -22.57 13.50
CA THR A 91 17.57 -23.89 14.08
C THR A 91 16.91 -24.84 13.10
N ASN A 92 16.50 -24.37 11.91
CA ASN A 92 15.63 -25.09 10.97
C ASN A 92 14.34 -25.60 11.63
N THR A 93 13.77 -24.82 12.54
CA THR A 93 12.47 -25.06 13.17
C THR A 93 11.57 -23.87 13.03
N LEU A 94 10.27 -24.07 12.92
CA LEU A 94 9.26 -23.04 12.84
C LEU A 94 8.19 -23.26 13.92
N LEU A 95 7.88 -22.23 14.69
CA LEU A 95 6.75 -22.25 15.62
C LEU A 95 5.46 -21.89 14.87
N LEU A 96 4.83 -22.90 14.25
CA LEU A 96 3.63 -22.77 13.43
C LEU A 96 2.44 -22.27 14.28
N ALA A 97 1.74 -21.23 13.77
CA ALA A 97 0.67 -20.54 14.48
C ALA A 97 1.06 -20.03 15.89
N GLY A 98 2.35 -19.89 16.18
CA GLY A 98 2.87 -19.50 17.49
C GLY A 98 2.75 -20.58 18.59
N THR A 99 2.37 -21.82 18.26
CA THR A 99 2.03 -22.86 19.23
C THR A 99 2.63 -24.24 18.95
N HIS A 100 2.87 -24.60 17.68
CA HIS A 100 3.30 -25.93 17.28
C HIS A 100 4.66 -25.87 16.55
N GLU A 101 5.68 -26.46 17.15
CA GLU A 101 7.02 -26.51 16.54
C GLU A 101 7.08 -27.61 15.47
N ILE A 102 7.55 -27.23 14.27
CA ILE A 102 7.72 -28.12 13.13
C ILE A 102 9.13 -28.00 12.55
N THR A 103 9.56 -29.00 11.78
CA THR A 103 10.77 -28.91 10.94
C THR A 103 10.51 -27.93 9.78
N PHE A 104 11.41 -26.96 9.60
CA PHE A 104 11.31 -25.98 8.53
C PHE A 104 12.69 -25.47 8.12
N SER A 105 13.13 -25.82 6.93
CA SER A 105 14.39 -25.31 6.37
C SER A 105 14.12 -24.09 5.50
N TYR A 106 14.56 -22.93 5.94
CA TYR A 106 14.32 -21.67 5.22
C TYR A 106 14.82 -21.71 3.77
N ASP A 107 15.95 -22.39 3.51
CA ASP A 107 16.54 -22.47 2.17
C ASP A 107 15.93 -23.56 1.28
N HIS A 108 15.21 -24.52 1.84
CA HIS A 108 14.66 -25.66 1.10
C HIS A 108 13.13 -25.70 1.06
N ASP A 109 12.47 -25.14 2.08
CA ASP A 109 11.01 -25.13 2.18
C ASP A 109 10.37 -23.88 1.57
N ILE A 110 11.18 -22.89 1.14
CA ILE A 110 10.72 -21.76 0.34
C ILE A 110 11.34 -21.89 -1.05
N VAL A 111 10.49 -22.18 -2.04
CA VAL A 111 10.91 -22.38 -3.43
C VAL A 111 10.48 -21.21 -4.30
N PHE A 112 11.41 -20.68 -5.09
CA PHE A 112 11.20 -19.56 -6.01
C PHE A 112 11.11 -20.09 -7.45
N HIS A 113 9.93 -19.96 -8.07
CA HIS A 113 9.66 -20.39 -9.43
C HIS A 113 9.67 -19.18 -10.40
N SER A 114 10.10 -19.39 -11.62
CA SER A 114 10.14 -18.34 -12.67
C SER A 114 8.81 -18.18 -13.42
N GLU A 115 7.99 -19.21 -13.43
CA GLU A 115 6.69 -19.24 -14.09
C GLU A 115 5.61 -18.56 -13.27
N ASN A 116 4.54 -18.12 -13.96
CA ASN A 116 3.34 -17.59 -13.34
C ASN A 116 2.31 -18.70 -13.06
N LEU A 117 1.52 -18.56 -12.01
CA LEU A 117 0.27 -19.28 -11.87
C LEU A 117 -0.80 -18.67 -12.82
N PRO A 118 -1.84 -19.45 -13.20
CA PRO A 118 -2.75 -19.06 -14.29
C PRO A 118 -3.57 -17.80 -14.06
N LEU A 119 -4.02 -17.54 -12.82
CA LEU A 119 -5.05 -16.54 -12.55
C LEU A 119 -4.51 -15.14 -12.27
N HIS A 120 -3.28 -15.01 -11.74
CA HIS A 120 -2.67 -13.72 -11.41
C HIS A 120 -1.13 -13.83 -11.32
N GLU A 121 -0.42 -12.72 -11.60
CA GLU A 121 1.06 -12.65 -11.60
C GLU A 121 1.69 -12.80 -10.20
N ASN A 122 0.94 -12.55 -9.13
CA ASN A 122 1.40 -12.67 -7.74
C ASN A 122 0.81 -13.93 -7.10
N GLY A 123 1.24 -15.10 -7.55
CA GLY A 123 0.74 -16.37 -7.05
C GLY A 123 1.69 -17.03 -6.05
N MET A 124 1.15 -17.82 -5.13
CA MET A 124 1.89 -18.68 -4.22
C MET A 124 1.06 -19.90 -3.82
N THR A 125 1.74 -20.99 -3.46
CA THR A 125 1.11 -22.16 -2.87
C THR A 125 1.72 -22.47 -1.51
N ILE A 126 0.91 -22.99 -0.60
CA ILE A 126 1.37 -23.44 0.71
C ILE A 126 0.86 -24.86 0.92
N THR A 127 1.76 -25.78 1.29
CA THR A 127 1.48 -27.20 1.51
C THR A 127 1.90 -27.59 2.91
N ALA A 128 1.03 -28.25 3.66
CA ALA A 128 1.35 -28.86 4.95
C ALA A 128 1.46 -30.39 4.79
N LEU A 129 2.52 -30.95 5.34
CA LEU A 129 2.86 -32.36 5.26
C LEU A 129 2.94 -32.98 6.66
N ASP A 130 2.55 -34.24 6.79
CA ASP A 130 2.78 -35.04 8.00
C ASP A 130 4.19 -35.64 8.05
N GLU A 131 4.47 -36.42 9.09
CA GLU A 131 5.78 -37.12 9.29
C GLU A 131 6.11 -38.11 8.16
N SER A 132 5.09 -38.67 7.50
CA SER A 132 5.27 -39.60 6.36
C SER A 132 5.48 -38.89 5.01
N GLY A 133 5.27 -37.55 4.98
CA GLY A 133 5.27 -36.76 3.77
C GLY A 133 3.92 -36.72 3.05
N GLU A 134 2.85 -37.24 3.68
CA GLU A 134 1.49 -37.13 3.13
C GLU A 134 0.93 -35.72 3.29
N GLN A 135 0.25 -35.23 2.25
CA GLN A 135 -0.34 -33.89 2.23
C GLN A 135 -1.56 -33.81 3.16
N LEU A 136 -1.47 -32.98 4.19
CA LEU A 136 -2.56 -32.69 5.13
C LEU A 136 -3.44 -31.54 4.65
N ALA A 137 -2.83 -30.50 4.03
CA ALA A 137 -3.53 -29.34 3.47
C ALA A 137 -2.71 -28.74 2.32
N PHE A 138 -3.42 -28.11 1.39
CA PHE A 138 -2.85 -27.37 0.27
C PHE A 138 -3.76 -26.20 -0.07
N GLU A 139 -3.19 -25.04 -0.36
CA GLU A 139 -3.96 -23.87 -0.80
C GLU A 139 -3.15 -23.02 -1.78
N ILE A 140 -3.84 -22.42 -2.74
CA ILE A 140 -3.30 -21.48 -3.70
C ILE A 140 -3.80 -20.09 -3.34
N TYR A 141 -2.87 -19.17 -3.07
CA TYR A 141 -3.17 -17.78 -2.79
C TYR A 141 -2.66 -16.86 -3.90
N TYR A 142 -3.41 -15.81 -4.16
CA TYR A 142 -3.03 -14.72 -5.05
C TYR A 142 -3.07 -13.40 -4.29
N SER A 143 -1.99 -12.63 -4.37
CA SER A 143 -1.94 -11.29 -3.80
C SER A 143 -2.37 -10.25 -4.85
N ILE A 144 -3.60 -9.73 -4.71
CA ILE A 144 -4.29 -8.91 -5.71
C ILE A 144 -4.15 -7.39 -5.48
N GLY A 145 -3.02 -6.97 -4.92
CA GLY A 145 -2.69 -5.56 -4.65
C GLY A 145 -3.30 -5.02 -3.35
N GLY A 146 -2.71 -3.96 -2.80
CA GLY A 146 -3.21 -3.29 -1.59
C GLY A 146 -3.27 -4.16 -0.33
N GLY A 147 -2.52 -5.27 -0.27
CA GLY A 147 -2.60 -6.25 0.82
C GLY A 147 -3.88 -7.08 0.82
N PHE A 148 -4.63 -7.10 -0.29
CA PHE A 148 -5.71 -8.06 -0.50
C PHE A 148 -5.16 -9.37 -1.03
N ILE A 149 -5.73 -10.46 -0.56
CA ILE A 149 -5.47 -11.81 -1.07
C ILE A 149 -6.77 -12.47 -1.47
N ALA A 150 -6.68 -13.44 -2.38
CA ALA A 150 -7.77 -14.32 -2.75
C ALA A 150 -7.22 -15.73 -2.97
N THR A 151 -8.01 -16.76 -2.71
CA THR A 151 -7.74 -18.13 -3.12
C THR A 151 -8.03 -18.31 -4.62
N ALA A 152 -7.59 -19.44 -5.20
CA ALA A 152 -7.94 -19.74 -6.59
C ALA A 152 -9.45 -19.84 -6.80
N ASP A 153 -10.17 -20.47 -5.87
CA ASP A 153 -11.62 -20.59 -5.90
C ASP A 153 -12.33 -19.24 -5.84
N GLU A 154 -11.87 -18.32 -4.98
CA GLU A 154 -12.43 -16.97 -4.88
C GLU A 154 -12.22 -16.13 -6.14
N LEU A 155 -11.10 -16.33 -6.86
CA LEU A 155 -10.86 -15.63 -8.14
C LEU A 155 -11.71 -16.20 -9.29
N GLU A 156 -11.95 -17.51 -9.32
CA GLU A 156 -12.74 -18.16 -10.37
C GLU A 156 -14.25 -18.03 -10.15
N ASN A 157 -14.71 -18.17 -8.91
CA ASN A 157 -16.13 -18.27 -8.57
C ASN A 157 -16.68 -17.03 -7.85
N GLY A 158 -15.81 -16.05 -7.53
CA GLY A 158 -16.15 -14.88 -6.72
C GLY A 158 -16.12 -15.19 -5.22
N THR A 159 -15.94 -14.14 -4.42
CA THR A 159 -15.97 -14.27 -2.95
C THR A 159 -17.39 -14.58 -2.49
N GLN A 160 -17.58 -15.61 -1.68
CA GLN A 160 -18.87 -15.94 -1.05
C GLN A 160 -19.24 -15.00 0.12
N GLN A 161 -18.40 -14.01 0.42
CA GLN A 161 -18.74 -13.04 1.45
C GLN A 161 -19.92 -12.18 0.99
N ALA A 162 -20.97 -12.16 1.79
CA ALA A 162 -22.13 -11.32 1.55
C ALA A 162 -21.67 -9.85 1.44
N GLU A 163 -21.96 -9.20 0.31
CA GLU A 163 -21.71 -7.78 0.16
C GLU A 163 -22.50 -7.00 1.22
N VAL A 164 -21.84 -6.09 1.91
CA VAL A 164 -22.52 -5.18 2.82
C VAL A 164 -23.34 -4.20 2.01
N GLU A 165 -24.66 -4.19 2.22
CA GLU A 165 -25.55 -3.18 1.64
C GLU A 165 -25.32 -1.84 2.35
N VAL A 166 -25.03 -0.81 1.57
CA VAL A 166 -24.79 0.54 2.06
C VAL A 166 -25.89 1.49 1.57
N PRO A 167 -26.19 2.59 2.28
CA PRO A 167 -27.25 3.52 1.92
C PRO A 167 -27.06 4.18 0.53
N PHE A 168 -25.82 4.47 0.16
CA PHE A 168 -25.47 5.20 -1.05
C PHE A 168 -24.42 4.44 -1.87
N PRO A 169 -24.73 3.24 -2.44
CA PRO A 169 -23.77 2.49 -3.25
C PRO A 169 -23.42 3.27 -4.51
N PHE A 170 -22.18 3.18 -4.98
CA PHE A 170 -21.72 3.79 -6.22
C PHE A 170 -20.72 2.87 -6.95
N LYS A 171 -20.71 2.92 -8.26
CA LYS A 171 -19.78 2.20 -9.14
C LYS A 171 -18.90 3.14 -9.96
N SER A 172 -19.27 4.43 -10.05
CA SER A 172 -18.51 5.44 -10.78
C SER A 172 -18.45 6.75 -9.99
N ALA A 173 -17.57 7.65 -10.40
CA ALA A 173 -17.48 8.99 -9.83
C ALA A 173 -18.71 9.83 -10.20
N ASP A 174 -19.22 9.66 -11.41
CA ASP A 174 -20.43 10.35 -11.86
C ASP A 174 -21.63 9.92 -11.00
N GLU A 175 -21.81 8.62 -10.75
CA GLU A 175 -22.87 8.09 -9.87
C GLU A 175 -22.71 8.59 -8.41
N MET A 176 -21.47 8.66 -7.93
CA MET A 176 -21.17 9.19 -6.61
C MET A 176 -21.55 10.68 -6.47
N LEU A 177 -21.26 11.49 -7.50
CA LEU A 177 -21.63 12.90 -7.56
C LEU A 177 -23.15 13.08 -7.60
N GLU A 178 -23.85 12.38 -8.51
CA GLU A 178 -25.31 12.45 -8.63
C GLU A 178 -26.02 12.13 -7.32
N LYS A 179 -25.59 11.08 -6.61
CA LYS A 179 -26.18 10.69 -5.33
C LYS A 179 -25.93 11.73 -4.24
N ALA A 180 -24.72 12.25 -4.15
CA ALA A 180 -24.38 13.29 -3.17
C ALA A 180 -25.22 14.57 -3.41
N GLU A 181 -25.36 15.01 -4.66
CA GLU A 181 -26.16 16.17 -5.03
C GLU A 181 -27.65 15.95 -4.77
N ALA A 182 -28.20 14.81 -5.18
CA ALA A 182 -29.63 14.48 -5.01
C ALA A 182 -30.06 14.47 -3.53
N HIS A 183 -29.14 14.18 -2.62
CA HIS A 183 -29.43 14.11 -1.18
C HIS A 183 -28.85 15.30 -0.40
N GLY A 184 -28.22 16.24 -1.05
CA GLY A 184 -27.64 17.44 -0.42
C GLY A 184 -26.44 17.17 0.48
N PHE A 185 -25.68 16.09 0.23
CA PHE A 185 -24.49 15.73 0.98
C PHE A 185 -23.21 16.32 0.37
N SER A 186 -22.22 16.61 1.20
CA SER A 186 -20.83 16.59 0.77
C SER A 186 -20.41 15.13 0.48
N LEU A 187 -19.45 14.91 -0.43
CA LEU A 187 -18.93 13.54 -0.69
C LEU A 187 -18.47 12.87 0.59
N GLY A 188 -17.68 13.54 1.42
CA GLY A 188 -17.23 12.99 2.71
C GLY A 188 -18.41 12.58 3.60
N GLY A 189 -19.43 13.44 3.71
CA GLY A 189 -20.62 13.15 4.51
C GLY A 189 -21.40 11.92 4.00
N MET A 190 -21.60 11.80 2.70
CA MET A 190 -22.26 10.64 2.09
C MET A 190 -21.49 9.34 2.31
N ILE A 191 -20.17 9.37 2.11
CA ILE A 191 -19.31 8.19 2.29
C ILE A 191 -19.28 7.75 3.75
N LEU A 192 -19.26 8.70 4.70
CA LEU A 192 -19.35 8.36 6.12
C LEU A 192 -20.69 7.70 6.48
N GLN A 193 -21.80 8.05 5.80
CA GLN A 193 -23.07 7.31 5.98
C GLN A 193 -22.94 5.85 5.49
N ASN A 194 -22.25 5.61 4.37
CA ASN A 194 -21.98 4.26 3.91
C ASN A 194 -21.14 3.48 4.93
N GLU A 195 -20.16 4.14 5.55
CA GLU A 195 -19.28 3.50 6.52
C GLU A 195 -20.03 3.02 7.79
N LEU A 196 -21.13 3.70 8.15
CA LEU A 196 -21.99 3.28 9.28
C LEU A 196 -22.74 1.96 9.03
N ALA A 197 -22.81 1.46 7.80
CA ALA A 197 -23.31 0.12 7.52
C ALA A 197 -22.32 -0.99 7.91
N PHE A 198 -21.02 -0.67 7.97
CA PHE A 198 -19.98 -1.61 8.37
C PHE A 198 -19.70 -1.60 9.87
N ARG A 199 -19.85 -0.44 10.54
CA ARG A 199 -19.44 -0.23 11.94
C ARG A 199 -20.10 0.98 12.57
N SER A 200 -20.02 1.06 13.89
CA SER A 200 -20.50 2.22 14.64
C SER A 200 -19.68 3.49 14.39
N GLU A 201 -20.26 4.66 14.67
CA GLU A 201 -19.54 5.94 14.53
C GLU A 201 -18.31 6.01 15.44
N GLU A 202 -18.39 5.44 16.64
CA GLU A 202 -17.27 5.35 17.57
C GLU A 202 -16.11 4.53 16.99
N GLU A 203 -16.39 3.40 16.37
CA GLU A 203 -15.38 2.58 15.69
C GLU A 203 -14.78 3.29 14.47
N VAL A 204 -15.57 4.09 13.73
CA VAL A 204 -15.05 4.96 12.64
C VAL A 204 -14.07 5.98 13.20
N ASN A 205 -14.40 6.64 14.30
CA ASN A 205 -13.52 7.60 14.96
C ASN A 205 -12.21 6.94 15.41
N GLN A 206 -12.30 5.82 16.13
CA GLN A 206 -11.13 5.10 16.63
C GLN A 206 -10.20 4.63 15.51
N ARG A 207 -10.75 4.12 14.40
CA ARG A 207 -9.97 3.69 13.23
C ARG A 207 -9.30 4.86 12.54
N ALA A 208 -9.99 5.97 12.36
CA ALA A 208 -9.42 7.18 11.77
C ALA A 208 -8.24 7.70 12.62
N GLU A 209 -8.42 7.79 13.94
CA GLU A 209 -7.37 8.18 14.88
C GLU A 209 -6.18 7.22 14.86
N GLN A 210 -6.44 5.92 14.81
CA GLN A 210 -5.40 4.88 14.70
C GLN A 210 -4.58 5.06 13.41
N ILE A 211 -5.23 5.28 12.27
CA ILE A 211 -4.57 5.52 10.98
C ILE A 211 -3.65 6.73 11.08
N TRP A 212 -4.16 7.87 11.55
CA TRP A 212 -3.36 9.08 11.70
C TRP A 212 -2.20 8.90 12.69
N LYS A 213 -2.43 8.23 13.80
CA LYS A 213 -1.40 7.90 14.78
C LYS A 213 -0.28 7.05 14.16
N VAL A 214 -0.62 6.01 13.39
CA VAL A 214 0.37 5.17 12.72
C VAL A 214 1.16 5.97 11.69
N MET A 215 0.50 6.80 10.87
CA MET A 215 1.15 7.69 9.90
C MET A 215 2.13 8.66 10.59
N SER A 216 1.69 9.32 11.65
CA SER A 216 2.49 10.29 12.41
C SER A 216 3.70 9.63 13.11
N LEU A 217 3.49 8.46 13.74
CA LEU A 217 4.57 7.71 14.38
C LEU A 217 5.56 7.14 13.36
N CYS A 218 5.10 6.71 12.19
CA CYS A 218 5.97 6.30 11.10
C CYS A 218 6.87 7.45 10.64
N MET A 219 6.29 8.62 10.44
CA MET A 219 7.03 9.84 10.05
C MET A 219 8.05 10.23 11.11
N GLN A 220 7.67 10.20 12.40
CA GLN A 220 8.58 10.48 13.50
C GLN A 220 9.77 9.52 13.52
N ARG A 221 9.55 8.21 13.38
CA ARG A 221 10.64 7.24 13.28
C ARG A 221 11.57 7.54 12.10
N GLY A 222 11.01 7.95 10.95
CA GLY A 222 11.79 8.37 9.79
C GLY A 222 12.66 9.60 10.05
N PHE A 223 12.20 10.53 10.88
CA PHE A 223 13.01 11.69 11.31
C PHE A 223 14.14 11.31 12.25
N ASP A 224 13.94 10.29 13.08
CA ASP A 224 14.87 9.89 14.15
C ASP A 224 15.89 8.83 13.69
N THR A 225 15.63 8.12 12.58
CA THR A 225 16.44 6.98 12.17
C THR A 225 17.39 7.34 11.04
N GLU A 226 18.69 7.40 11.34
CA GLU A 226 19.77 7.57 10.37
C GLU A 226 20.28 6.21 9.83
N GLY A 227 21.13 6.24 8.81
CA GLY A 227 21.83 5.07 8.29
C GLY A 227 21.53 4.77 6.83
N ILE A 228 21.82 3.55 6.44
CA ILE A 228 21.67 3.04 5.07
C ILE A 228 20.55 2.01 5.03
N LEU A 229 19.70 2.07 4.00
CA LEU A 229 18.64 1.09 3.78
C LEU A 229 19.23 -0.27 3.37
N GLU A 230 18.66 -1.35 3.87
CA GLU A 230 19.05 -2.72 3.51
C GLU A 230 18.76 -3.01 2.04
N GLY A 231 19.48 -3.96 1.43
CA GLY A 231 19.22 -4.44 0.06
C GLY A 231 20.36 -4.19 -0.94
N GLY A 232 21.47 -3.58 -0.51
CA GLY A 232 22.70 -3.48 -1.31
C GLY A 232 22.79 -2.27 -2.25
N LEU A 233 21.75 -1.43 -2.35
CA LEU A 233 21.82 -0.19 -3.14
C LEU A 233 22.55 0.96 -2.41
N ASN A 234 22.89 0.78 -1.16
CA ASN A 234 23.56 1.77 -0.30
C ASN A 234 22.81 3.12 -0.23
N VAL A 235 21.48 3.08 -0.28
CA VAL A 235 20.65 4.29 -0.18
C VAL A 235 20.70 4.83 1.25
N THR A 236 21.28 5.99 1.43
CA THR A 236 21.31 6.70 2.72
C THR A 236 19.95 7.29 3.02
N ARG A 237 19.46 7.13 4.25
CA ARG A 237 18.26 7.81 4.75
C ARG A 237 18.49 9.32 4.76
N ARG A 238 17.61 10.06 4.11
CA ARG A 238 17.73 11.51 3.89
C ARG A 238 16.94 12.34 4.87
N ALA A 239 15.83 11.78 5.39
CA ALA A 239 14.88 12.51 6.22
C ALA A 239 15.53 13.14 7.47
N PRO A 240 16.38 12.45 8.26
CA PRO A 240 17.00 13.08 9.44
C PRO A 240 17.88 14.29 9.11
N ASN A 241 18.67 14.19 8.05
CA ASN A 241 19.55 15.29 7.64
C ASN A 241 18.77 16.46 7.03
N LEU A 242 17.72 16.17 6.26
CA LEU A 242 16.86 17.21 5.69
C LEU A 242 16.12 17.97 6.80
N LEU A 243 15.59 17.25 7.82
CA LEU A 243 14.96 17.89 8.99
C LEU A 243 15.90 18.86 9.67
N LYS A 244 17.14 18.42 10.01
CA LYS A 244 18.15 19.26 10.64
C LYS A 244 18.46 20.54 9.83
N LYS A 245 18.51 20.43 8.49
CA LYS A 245 18.73 21.58 7.60
C LYS A 245 17.57 22.55 7.62
N LEU A 246 16.33 22.05 7.51
CA LEU A 246 15.13 22.90 7.52
C LEU A 246 14.94 23.61 8.86
N GLU A 247 15.20 22.96 9.96
CA GLU A 247 15.15 23.58 11.29
C GLU A 247 16.25 24.63 11.49
N ALA A 248 17.45 24.40 10.95
CA ALA A 248 18.54 25.36 11.01
C ALA A 248 18.30 26.60 10.13
N ASN A 249 17.70 26.40 8.93
CA ASN A 249 17.46 27.46 7.95
C ASN A 249 16.25 28.35 8.29
N ALA A 250 15.30 27.84 9.05
CA ALA A 250 14.05 28.56 9.41
C ALA A 250 14.28 29.97 10.01
N ALA A 251 15.48 30.26 10.50
CA ALA A 251 15.85 31.56 11.04
C ALA A 251 16.63 32.46 10.06
N VAL A 252 17.06 31.97 8.90
CA VAL A 252 18.08 32.60 8.04
C VAL A 252 17.59 32.88 6.62
N GLU A 253 16.80 31.98 6.03
CA GLU A 253 16.36 32.08 4.64
C GLU A 253 14.84 32.27 4.57
N ASN A 254 14.39 33.15 3.69
CA ASN A 254 12.98 33.41 3.43
C ASN A 254 12.62 32.98 2.00
N ASP A 255 12.85 31.65 1.71
CA ASP A 255 12.48 31.06 0.43
C ASP A 255 11.00 30.65 0.44
N PRO A 256 10.14 31.27 -0.40
CA PRO A 256 8.73 30.88 -0.51
C PRO A 256 8.52 29.43 -0.92
N MET A 257 9.53 28.78 -1.50
CA MET A 257 9.49 27.39 -1.96
C MET A 257 9.93 26.38 -0.89
N GLU A 258 10.44 26.83 0.25
CA GLU A 258 10.86 25.95 1.37
C GLU A 258 9.75 24.96 1.81
N ILE A 259 8.49 25.34 1.62
CA ILE A 259 7.36 24.45 1.89
C ILE A 259 7.42 23.14 1.05
N MET A 260 8.05 23.16 -0.13
CA MET A 260 8.25 21.98 -0.94
C MET A 260 9.23 21.01 -0.26
N ASP A 261 10.27 21.54 0.38
CA ASP A 261 11.25 20.73 1.09
C ASP A 261 10.64 20.05 2.32
N TRP A 262 9.75 20.74 3.03
CA TRP A 262 8.98 20.14 4.12
C TRP A 262 8.07 18.99 3.62
N ILE A 263 7.40 19.16 2.47
CA ILE A 263 6.56 18.11 1.89
C ILE A 263 7.42 16.91 1.46
N ASN A 264 8.57 17.16 0.82
CA ASN A 264 9.53 16.13 0.46
C ASN A 264 10.04 15.38 1.70
N LEU A 265 10.39 16.11 2.76
CA LEU A 265 10.81 15.53 4.04
C LEU A 265 9.76 14.56 4.61
N PHE A 266 8.49 14.96 4.64
CA PHE A 266 7.41 14.13 5.16
C PHE A 266 7.26 12.83 4.35
N ALA A 267 7.31 12.94 3.02
CA ALA A 267 7.22 11.78 2.13
C ALA A 267 8.45 10.86 2.25
N PHE A 268 9.66 11.43 2.35
CA PHE A 268 10.90 10.66 2.54
C PHE A 268 10.87 9.90 3.87
N ALA A 269 10.51 10.55 4.97
CA ALA A 269 10.46 9.92 6.28
C ALA A 269 9.59 8.65 6.29
N VAL A 270 8.39 8.71 5.72
CA VAL A 270 7.48 7.55 5.63
C VAL A 270 8.00 6.51 4.64
N SER A 271 8.50 6.94 3.47
CA SER A 271 8.95 6.01 2.42
C SER A 271 10.23 5.27 2.82
N GLU A 272 11.14 5.90 3.53
CA GLU A 272 12.36 5.29 4.07
C GLU A 272 12.03 4.28 5.19
N GLU A 273 11.05 4.58 6.05
CA GLU A 273 10.53 3.64 7.03
C GLU A 273 9.85 2.44 6.35
N ASN A 274 9.03 2.69 5.31
CA ASN A 274 8.45 1.61 4.52
C ASN A 274 9.53 0.71 3.91
N ALA A 275 10.55 1.29 3.29
CA ALA A 275 11.65 0.55 2.67
C ALA A 275 12.43 -0.31 3.68
N ALA A 276 12.52 0.14 4.94
CA ALA A 276 13.18 -0.57 6.03
C ALA A 276 12.31 -1.65 6.72
N GLY A 277 11.10 -1.89 6.21
CA GLY A 277 10.16 -2.87 6.80
C GLY A 277 9.46 -2.35 8.07
N GLY A 278 9.40 -1.03 8.26
CA GLY A 278 8.68 -0.41 9.38
C GLY A 278 7.15 -0.50 9.22
N GLN A 279 6.44 -0.21 10.32
CA GLN A 279 4.98 -0.13 10.30
C GLN A 279 4.52 1.14 9.59
N VAL A 280 3.63 0.97 8.62
CA VAL A 280 3.07 2.05 7.80
C VAL A 280 1.56 1.88 7.65
N VAL A 281 0.91 2.86 7.04
CA VAL A 281 -0.45 2.71 6.52
C VAL A 281 -0.37 2.51 5.02
N THR A 282 -0.88 1.39 4.54
CA THR A 282 -1.13 1.13 3.12
C THR A 282 -2.17 2.13 2.60
N SER A 283 -1.89 2.88 1.52
CA SER A 283 -2.81 3.91 1.01
C SER A 283 -2.59 4.28 -0.49
N PRO A 284 -3.11 3.56 -1.49
CA PRO A 284 -3.74 2.23 -1.40
C PRO A 284 -2.73 1.09 -1.34
N THR A 285 -1.43 1.36 -1.55
CA THR A 285 -0.33 0.39 -1.50
C THR A 285 0.80 0.89 -0.60
N ASN A 286 1.69 -0.01 -0.19
CA ASN A 286 2.88 0.35 0.57
C ASN A 286 3.89 1.13 -0.29
N GLY A 287 4.00 0.81 -1.59
CA GLY A 287 4.86 1.55 -2.52
C GLY A 287 4.52 3.04 -2.60
N ALA A 288 3.29 3.42 -2.23
CA ALA A 288 2.78 4.79 -2.21
C ALA A 288 2.49 5.33 -0.79
N ALA A 289 2.93 4.64 0.26
CA ALA A 289 2.58 4.95 1.65
C ALA A 289 3.01 6.35 2.11
N GLY A 290 3.97 7.00 1.44
CA GLY A 290 4.47 8.32 1.79
C GLY A 290 3.59 9.48 1.31
N VAL A 291 2.74 9.28 0.29
CA VAL A 291 1.98 10.37 -0.36
C VAL A 291 0.95 10.99 0.58
N ILE A 292 0.01 10.18 1.07
CA ILE A 292 -1.12 10.66 1.89
C ILE A 292 -0.65 11.23 3.23
N PRO A 293 0.25 10.58 3.98
CA PRO A 293 0.76 11.17 5.22
C PRO A 293 1.46 12.51 5.01
N ALA A 294 2.21 12.68 3.90
CA ALA A 294 2.88 13.95 3.60
C ALA A 294 1.86 15.07 3.32
N VAL A 295 0.78 14.77 2.59
CA VAL A 295 -0.28 15.74 2.31
C VAL A 295 -1.09 16.09 3.58
N LEU A 296 -1.39 15.12 4.43
CA LEU A 296 -2.05 15.36 5.72
C LEU A 296 -1.17 16.18 6.66
N MET A 297 0.15 15.88 6.74
CA MET A 297 1.09 16.61 7.57
C MET A 297 1.29 18.05 7.04
N TYR A 298 1.33 18.23 5.70
CA TYR A 298 1.33 19.55 5.08
C TYR A 298 0.10 20.36 5.54
N TYR A 299 -1.11 19.77 5.50
CA TYR A 299 -2.31 20.44 5.96
C TYR A 299 -2.24 20.77 7.46
N HIS A 300 -1.90 19.77 8.28
CA HIS A 300 -1.83 19.88 9.74
C HIS A 300 -0.85 20.97 10.20
N ARG A 301 0.32 21.04 9.58
CA ARG A 301 1.41 21.95 10.01
C ARG A 301 1.28 23.35 9.44
N PHE A 302 0.85 23.50 8.18
CA PHE A 302 0.94 24.77 7.46
C PHE A 302 -0.40 25.42 7.15
N ILE A 303 -1.51 24.72 7.31
CA ILE A 303 -2.84 25.27 7.01
C ILE A 303 -3.68 25.35 8.27
N LYS A 304 -3.95 24.22 8.90
CA LYS A 304 -4.75 24.12 10.11
C LYS A 304 -4.51 22.77 10.79
N GLU A 305 -4.41 22.76 12.13
CA GLU A 305 -4.37 21.55 12.92
C GLU A 305 -5.58 20.65 12.62
N LEU A 306 -5.32 19.36 12.34
CA LEU A 306 -6.33 18.37 12.01
C LEU A 306 -7.13 17.99 13.25
N ASP A 307 -8.44 18.16 13.20
CA ASP A 307 -9.39 17.58 14.14
C ASP A 307 -9.95 16.25 13.59
N ILE A 308 -10.62 15.48 14.46
CA ILE A 308 -11.18 14.17 14.09
C ILE A 308 -12.22 14.26 12.95
N LYS A 309 -12.99 15.32 12.88
CA LYS A 309 -13.97 15.53 11.80
C LYS A 309 -13.27 15.70 10.46
N GLN A 310 -12.26 16.58 10.41
CA GLN A 310 -11.45 16.81 9.21
C GLN A 310 -10.71 15.55 8.77
N LEU A 311 -10.16 14.80 9.72
CA LEU A 311 -9.49 13.54 9.43
C LEU A 311 -10.46 12.52 8.80
N LYS A 312 -11.66 12.35 9.37
CA LYS A 312 -12.70 11.47 8.81
C LYS A 312 -13.13 11.92 7.41
N ASP A 313 -13.35 13.21 7.21
CA ASP A 313 -13.74 13.77 5.91
C ASP A 313 -12.67 13.50 4.85
N PHE A 314 -11.38 13.69 5.20
CA PHE A 314 -10.27 13.38 4.30
C PHE A 314 -10.24 11.89 3.96
N LEU A 315 -10.25 11.02 4.98
CA LEU A 315 -10.16 9.57 4.78
C LEU A 315 -11.38 9.02 4.01
N ALA A 316 -12.57 9.57 4.26
CA ALA A 316 -13.78 9.20 3.53
C ALA A 316 -13.66 9.49 2.05
N VAL A 317 -13.32 10.72 1.69
CA VAL A 317 -13.16 11.13 0.28
C VAL A 317 -12.01 10.39 -0.38
N ALA A 318 -10.83 10.38 0.23
CA ALA A 318 -9.67 9.69 -0.32
C ALA A 318 -9.92 8.18 -0.47
N GLY A 319 -10.57 7.56 0.51
CA GLY A 319 -10.95 6.15 0.48
C GLY A 319 -11.93 5.83 -0.64
N ALA A 320 -12.95 6.68 -0.85
CA ALA A 320 -13.91 6.52 -1.95
C ALA A 320 -13.22 6.55 -3.33
N ILE A 321 -12.29 7.49 -3.53
CA ILE A 321 -11.47 7.53 -4.76
C ILE A 321 -10.65 6.24 -4.90
N GLY A 322 -10.02 5.76 -3.83
CA GLY A 322 -9.29 4.48 -3.84
C GLY A 322 -10.18 3.28 -4.19
N ILE A 323 -11.42 3.25 -3.70
CA ILE A 323 -12.42 2.23 -4.02
C ILE A 323 -12.75 2.24 -5.52
N LEU A 324 -12.95 3.42 -6.13
CA LEU A 324 -13.21 3.54 -7.57
C LEU A 324 -12.07 2.94 -8.40
N TYR A 325 -10.81 3.21 -8.05
CA TYR A 325 -9.66 2.61 -8.75
C TYR A 325 -9.55 1.10 -8.52
N LYS A 326 -9.76 0.63 -7.29
CA LYS A 326 -9.73 -0.81 -6.97
C LYS A 326 -10.81 -1.58 -7.70
N THR A 327 -12.01 -1.00 -7.86
CA THR A 327 -13.18 -1.65 -8.45
C THR A 327 -13.18 -1.60 -9.97
N ASN A 328 -12.80 -0.45 -10.57
CA ASN A 328 -12.94 -0.20 -12.00
C ASN A 328 -11.62 -0.32 -12.79
N ALA A 329 -10.51 -0.48 -12.09
CA ALA A 329 -9.18 -0.60 -12.69
C ALA A 329 -8.32 -1.58 -11.87
N SER A 330 -7.14 -1.17 -11.41
CA SER A 330 -6.28 -1.92 -10.50
C SER A 330 -5.44 -0.98 -9.65
N ILE A 331 -5.10 -1.42 -8.43
CA ILE A 331 -4.12 -0.79 -7.54
C ILE A 331 -2.86 -1.65 -7.40
N SER A 332 -2.59 -2.56 -8.34
CA SER A 332 -1.42 -3.43 -8.33
C SER A 332 -0.34 -2.91 -9.29
N GLY A 333 0.87 -2.69 -8.77
CA GLY A 333 2.03 -2.32 -9.59
C GLY A 333 2.39 -3.39 -10.62
N ALA A 334 2.16 -4.67 -10.30
CA ALA A 334 2.37 -5.80 -11.18
C ALA A 334 1.38 -5.83 -12.36
N GLU A 335 0.17 -5.29 -12.17
CA GLU A 335 -0.86 -5.24 -13.21
C GLU A 335 -0.77 -3.99 -14.09
N VAL A 336 -0.65 -2.82 -13.48
CA VAL A 336 -0.78 -1.53 -14.18
C VAL A 336 0.39 -0.57 -13.98
N GLY A 337 1.47 -0.99 -13.33
CA GLY A 337 2.60 -0.12 -13.03
C GLY A 337 2.34 0.82 -11.84
N CYS A 338 3.28 1.73 -11.58
CA CYS A 338 3.20 2.70 -10.47
C CYS A 338 2.08 3.75 -10.63
N GLN A 339 1.47 3.88 -11.80
CA GLN A 339 0.26 4.69 -11.94
C GLN A 339 -0.88 4.16 -11.05
N GLY A 340 -0.96 2.81 -10.85
CA GLY A 340 -1.90 2.16 -9.92
C GLY A 340 -1.54 2.31 -8.45
N GLU A 341 -0.34 2.74 -8.12
CA GLU A 341 0.14 2.95 -6.75
C GLU A 341 0.27 4.44 -6.42
N VAL A 342 1.38 5.07 -6.80
CA VAL A 342 1.65 6.49 -6.54
C VAL A 342 0.65 7.40 -7.27
N GLY A 343 0.25 7.03 -8.50
CA GLY A 343 -0.78 7.77 -9.25
C GLY A 343 -2.11 7.77 -8.51
N VAL A 344 -2.58 6.59 -8.09
CA VAL A 344 -3.83 6.46 -7.31
C VAL A 344 -3.72 7.18 -5.96
N SER A 345 -2.61 7.00 -5.22
CA SER A 345 -2.41 7.70 -3.94
C SER A 345 -2.41 9.23 -4.10
N SER A 346 -1.82 9.75 -5.19
CA SER A 346 -1.86 11.18 -5.52
C SER A 346 -3.28 11.67 -5.82
N SER A 347 -4.06 10.88 -6.55
CA SER A 347 -5.47 11.15 -6.85
C SER A 347 -6.32 11.18 -5.57
N MET A 348 -6.16 10.18 -4.71
CA MET A 348 -6.79 10.09 -3.39
C MET A 348 -6.46 11.30 -2.51
N ALA A 349 -5.16 11.64 -2.41
CA ALA A 349 -4.68 12.75 -1.59
C ALA A 349 -5.15 14.10 -2.11
N ALA A 350 -5.20 14.31 -3.43
CA ALA A 350 -5.71 15.52 -4.05
C ALA A 350 -7.19 15.74 -3.74
N ALA A 351 -7.99 14.69 -3.87
CA ALA A 351 -9.41 14.71 -3.53
C ALA A 351 -9.64 15.04 -2.05
N GLY A 352 -8.98 14.30 -1.14
CA GLY A 352 -9.10 14.49 0.30
C GLY A 352 -8.66 15.91 0.72
N LEU A 353 -7.56 16.43 0.18
CA LEU A 353 -7.10 17.79 0.46
C LEU A 353 -8.10 18.83 -0.06
N THR A 354 -8.69 18.60 -1.23
CA THR A 354 -9.69 19.52 -1.80
C THR A 354 -10.93 19.58 -0.93
N ALA A 355 -11.39 18.46 -0.38
CA ALA A 355 -12.49 18.40 0.58
C ALA A 355 -12.15 19.18 1.86
N LEU A 356 -10.97 18.98 2.46
CA LEU A 356 -10.53 19.73 3.65
C LEU A 356 -10.47 21.25 3.42
N ARG A 357 -10.24 21.67 2.19
CA ARG A 357 -10.18 23.08 1.80
C ARG A 357 -11.51 23.67 1.37
N GLY A 358 -12.61 22.93 1.56
CA GLY A 358 -13.96 23.37 1.27
C GLY A 358 -14.32 23.38 -0.21
N GLY A 359 -13.67 22.56 -1.03
CA GLY A 359 -14.01 22.37 -2.43
C GLY A 359 -15.39 21.72 -2.59
N SER A 360 -16.08 22.05 -3.70
CA SER A 360 -17.32 21.39 -4.07
C SER A 360 -17.09 19.92 -4.43
N ASN A 361 -18.17 19.13 -4.45
CA ASN A 361 -18.10 17.71 -4.84
C ASN A 361 -17.47 17.55 -6.26
N GLU A 362 -17.82 18.42 -7.20
CA GLU A 362 -17.23 18.45 -8.55
C GLU A 362 -15.72 18.76 -8.49
N GLN A 363 -15.30 19.79 -7.70
CA GLN A 363 -13.89 20.15 -7.55
C GLN A 363 -13.05 19.03 -6.93
N ILE A 364 -13.63 18.23 -6.04
CA ILE A 364 -12.98 17.05 -5.45
C ILE A 364 -12.65 16.01 -6.55
N CYS A 365 -13.61 15.69 -7.42
CA CYS A 365 -13.39 14.76 -8.54
C CYS A 365 -12.41 15.32 -9.58
N ILE A 366 -12.46 16.63 -9.86
CA ILE A 366 -11.49 17.31 -10.73
C ILE A 366 -10.07 17.23 -10.17
N ALA A 367 -9.88 17.41 -8.86
CA ALA A 367 -8.56 17.28 -8.25
C ALA A 367 -7.99 15.87 -8.38
N ALA A 368 -8.84 14.85 -8.17
CA ALA A 368 -8.49 13.46 -8.35
C ALA A 368 -8.10 13.14 -9.80
N GLU A 369 -8.87 13.65 -10.76
CA GLU A 369 -8.65 13.50 -12.19
C GLU A 369 -7.30 14.10 -12.59
N ILE A 370 -7.05 15.40 -12.27
CA ILE A 370 -5.80 16.10 -12.59
C ILE A 370 -4.58 15.35 -12.04
N ALA A 371 -4.66 14.84 -10.81
CA ALA A 371 -3.55 14.10 -10.22
C ALA A 371 -3.25 12.79 -10.94
N MET A 372 -4.28 12.08 -11.44
CA MET A 372 -4.10 10.83 -12.16
C MET A 372 -3.66 11.04 -13.60
N GLU A 373 -4.25 11.99 -14.35
CA GLU A 373 -3.86 12.21 -15.75
C GLU A 373 -2.35 12.47 -15.89
N HIS A 374 -1.75 13.16 -14.90
CA HIS A 374 -0.32 13.42 -14.82
C HIS A 374 0.51 12.25 -14.24
N SER A 375 -0.11 11.10 -14.03
CA SER A 375 0.54 9.86 -13.59
C SER A 375 0.45 8.74 -14.62
N LEU A 376 -0.32 8.94 -15.70
CA LEU A 376 -0.52 7.95 -16.75
C LEU A 376 0.82 7.51 -17.37
N GLY A 377 0.97 6.20 -17.57
CA GLY A 377 2.17 5.59 -18.14
C GLY A 377 3.33 5.39 -17.16
N MET A 378 3.14 5.66 -15.86
CA MET A 378 4.21 5.48 -14.86
C MET A 378 4.47 3.99 -14.64
N THR A 379 5.70 3.56 -15.00
CA THR A 379 6.18 2.18 -14.86
C THR A 379 6.41 1.77 -13.40
N CYS A 380 6.45 0.48 -13.10
CA CYS A 380 6.91 -0.06 -11.82
C CYS A 380 8.16 -0.92 -12.05
N ASP A 381 9.32 -0.29 -12.01
CA ASP A 381 10.61 -0.84 -12.38
C ASP A 381 11.73 -0.39 -11.41
N PRO A 382 11.56 -0.60 -10.08
CA PRO A 382 12.54 -0.13 -9.11
C PRO A 382 13.87 -0.88 -9.25
N ILE A 383 14.98 -0.18 -9.01
CA ILE A 383 16.34 -0.72 -9.10
C ILE A 383 16.49 -1.91 -8.16
N GLY A 384 16.95 -3.03 -8.67
CA GLY A 384 17.12 -4.26 -7.91
C GLY A 384 15.82 -4.84 -7.32
N GLY A 385 14.65 -4.41 -7.80
CA GLY A 385 13.34 -4.79 -7.25
C GLY A 385 13.07 -4.25 -5.85
N LEU A 386 13.85 -3.26 -5.39
CA LEU A 386 13.74 -2.70 -4.03
C LEU A 386 12.83 -1.45 -4.04
N VAL A 387 11.93 -1.35 -3.05
CA VAL A 387 11.05 -0.17 -2.88
C VAL A 387 11.85 1.02 -2.31
N GLN A 388 12.90 1.42 -3.03
CA GLN A 388 13.85 2.48 -2.67
C GLN A 388 13.97 3.49 -3.80
N VAL A 389 14.59 3.13 -4.91
CA VAL A 389 14.81 4.01 -6.06
C VAL A 389 14.06 3.46 -7.27
N PRO A 390 13.13 4.23 -7.86
CA PRO A 390 12.79 5.64 -7.58
C PRO A 390 11.62 5.83 -6.60
N CYS A 391 11.19 4.81 -5.87
CA CYS A 391 9.95 4.82 -5.10
C CYS A 391 9.88 5.95 -4.07
N ILE A 392 11.00 6.23 -3.36
CA ILE A 392 11.05 7.27 -2.33
C ILE A 392 10.82 8.64 -2.96
N GLU A 393 11.48 8.96 -4.07
CA GLU A 393 11.28 10.22 -4.80
C GLU A 393 9.88 10.31 -5.43
N ARG A 394 9.36 9.20 -5.96
CA ARG A 394 8.01 9.17 -6.54
C ARG A 394 6.94 9.52 -5.52
N ASN A 395 7.10 9.11 -4.25
CA ASN A 395 6.17 9.49 -3.18
C ASN A 395 6.20 11.00 -2.92
N ALA A 396 7.38 11.60 -2.84
CA ALA A 396 7.52 13.06 -2.66
C ALA A 396 6.91 13.83 -3.84
N MET A 397 7.23 13.44 -5.07
CA MET A 397 6.64 14.03 -6.27
C MET A 397 5.12 13.81 -6.33
N GLY A 398 4.63 12.67 -5.88
CA GLY A 398 3.21 12.35 -5.79
C GLY A 398 2.46 13.24 -4.80
N ALA A 399 3.06 13.51 -3.63
CA ALA A 399 2.50 14.42 -2.63
C ALA A 399 2.45 15.88 -3.15
N MET A 400 3.52 16.34 -3.79
CA MET A 400 3.56 17.65 -4.43
C MET A 400 2.51 17.78 -5.54
N LYS A 401 2.38 16.76 -6.39
CA LYS A 401 1.36 16.69 -7.43
C LYS A 401 -0.05 16.78 -6.84
N ALA A 402 -0.35 16.04 -5.78
CA ALA A 402 -1.65 16.05 -5.11
C ALA A 402 -2.01 17.44 -4.59
N ILE A 403 -1.06 18.14 -3.94
CA ILE A 403 -1.26 19.48 -3.42
C ILE A 403 -1.51 20.47 -4.57
N ASN A 404 -0.74 20.38 -5.66
CA ASN A 404 -0.92 21.25 -6.81
C ASN A 404 -2.24 20.99 -7.54
N ALA A 405 -2.63 19.71 -7.74
CA ALA A 405 -3.91 19.33 -8.35
C ALA A 405 -5.10 19.87 -7.55
N SER A 406 -5.07 19.76 -6.21
CA SER A 406 -6.06 20.38 -5.33
C SER A 406 -6.14 21.90 -5.51
N ARG A 407 -4.99 22.59 -5.59
CA ARG A 407 -4.95 24.04 -5.81
C ARG A 407 -5.50 24.45 -7.16
N MET A 408 -5.23 23.69 -8.20
CA MET A 408 -5.76 23.92 -9.55
C MET A 408 -7.29 23.73 -9.58
N ALA A 409 -7.79 22.65 -9.02
CA ALA A 409 -9.22 22.36 -8.96
C ALA A 409 -10.01 23.41 -8.19
N LEU A 410 -9.53 23.85 -7.03
CA LEU A 410 -10.16 24.89 -6.20
C LEU A 410 -10.26 26.26 -6.88
N LYS A 411 -9.38 26.54 -7.85
CA LYS A 411 -9.35 27.81 -8.59
C LYS A 411 -9.97 27.72 -9.98
N ARG A 412 -10.41 26.51 -10.37
CA ARG A 412 -10.98 26.29 -11.70
C ARG A 412 -12.36 26.95 -11.81
N THR A 413 -12.57 27.66 -12.90
CA THR A 413 -13.83 28.33 -13.25
C THR A 413 -14.52 27.72 -14.48
N SER A 414 -13.82 26.83 -15.21
CA SER A 414 -14.32 26.13 -16.39
C SER A 414 -14.77 24.72 -16.06
N LYS A 415 -15.72 24.19 -16.84
CA LYS A 415 -16.11 22.77 -16.76
C LYS A 415 -14.93 21.84 -17.07
N CYS A 416 -14.92 20.68 -16.46
CA CYS A 416 -13.98 19.61 -16.80
C CYS A 416 -14.36 18.99 -18.15
N LEU A 417 -13.37 18.74 -19.01
CA LEU A 417 -13.58 18.06 -20.30
C LEU A 417 -13.45 16.55 -20.17
N ILE A 418 -12.65 16.08 -19.21
CA ILE A 418 -12.38 14.68 -18.96
C ILE A 418 -12.89 14.36 -17.55
N SER A 419 -13.78 13.37 -17.43
CA SER A 419 -14.27 12.95 -16.12
C SER A 419 -13.25 12.05 -15.41
N LEU A 420 -13.34 11.95 -14.07
CA LEU A 420 -12.52 11.03 -13.28
C LEU A 420 -12.69 9.58 -13.76
N ASP A 421 -13.90 9.17 -14.11
CA ASP A 421 -14.17 7.82 -14.61
C ASP A 421 -13.41 7.52 -15.93
N LYS A 422 -13.30 8.51 -16.82
CA LYS A 422 -12.53 8.38 -18.06
C LYS A 422 -11.03 8.27 -17.82
N VAL A 423 -10.51 8.97 -16.83
CA VAL A 423 -9.09 8.85 -16.45
C VAL A 423 -8.82 7.50 -15.79
N ILE A 424 -9.73 6.98 -14.96
CA ILE A 424 -9.63 5.63 -14.37
C ILE A 424 -9.59 4.58 -15.47
N GLU A 425 -10.51 4.65 -16.44
CA GLU A 425 -10.54 3.76 -17.61
C GLU A 425 -9.23 3.84 -18.40
N THR A 426 -8.76 5.07 -18.69
CA THR A 426 -7.50 5.30 -19.42
C THR A 426 -6.29 4.73 -18.68
N MET A 427 -6.22 4.90 -17.37
CA MET A 427 -5.17 4.34 -16.54
C MET A 427 -5.14 2.80 -16.64
N TYR A 428 -6.30 2.15 -16.60
CA TYR A 428 -6.39 0.70 -16.72
C TYR A 428 -5.95 0.20 -18.10
N GLN A 429 -6.40 0.86 -19.18
CA GLN A 429 -5.99 0.51 -20.54
C GLN A 429 -4.49 0.73 -20.76
N THR A 430 -3.97 1.88 -20.34
CA THR A 430 -2.52 2.17 -20.39
C THR A 430 -1.71 1.12 -19.62
N GLY A 431 -2.22 0.66 -18.46
CA GLY A 431 -1.60 -0.41 -17.69
C GLY A 431 -1.56 -1.73 -18.45
N LYS A 432 -2.65 -2.10 -19.12
CA LYS A 432 -2.72 -3.32 -19.96
C LYS A 432 -1.76 -3.26 -21.15
N ASP A 433 -1.65 -2.10 -21.78
CA ASP A 433 -0.76 -1.87 -22.92
C ASP A 433 0.72 -1.77 -22.50
N MET A 434 0.99 -1.51 -21.23
CA MET A 434 2.36 -1.45 -20.69
C MET A 434 3.04 -2.81 -20.81
N ASN A 435 4.22 -2.85 -21.41
CA ASN A 435 4.99 -4.08 -21.53
C ASN A 435 5.29 -4.69 -20.15
N LYS A 436 5.11 -5.99 -19.99
CA LYS A 436 5.28 -6.72 -18.71
C LYS A 436 6.63 -6.45 -18.03
N LYS A 437 7.71 -6.24 -18.79
CA LYS A 437 9.04 -5.92 -18.23
C LYS A 437 9.09 -4.63 -17.40
N TYR A 438 8.07 -3.76 -17.52
CA TYR A 438 7.94 -2.51 -16.75
C TYR A 438 6.93 -2.57 -15.62
N ARG A 439 6.42 -3.77 -15.29
CA ARG A 439 5.37 -4.01 -14.29
C ARG A 439 5.85 -4.91 -13.17
N GLU A 440 6.73 -4.38 -12.30
CA GLU A 440 7.21 -5.04 -11.07
C GLU A 440 7.85 -6.44 -11.31
N THR A 441 8.60 -6.58 -12.42
CA THR A 441 9.27 -7.85 -12.80
C THR A 441 10.79 -7.79 -12.66
N SER A 442 11.36 -6.62 -12.47
CA SER A 442 12.82 -6.36 -12.51
C SER A 442 13.50 -6.75 -13.84
N LEU A 443 12.72 -6.89 -14.95
CA LEU A 443 13.22 -7.32 -16.25
C LEU A 443 13.46 -6.18 -17.24
N GLY A 444 13.19 -4.93 -16.86
CA GLY A 444 13.35 -3.77 -17.75
C GLY A 444 13.35 -2.43 -17.02
N GLY A 445 13.49 -1.36 -17.78
CA GLY A 445 13.50 0.01 -17.25
C GLY A 445 14.67 0.27 -16.30
N LEU A 446 14.41 0.98 -15.21
CA LEU A 446 15.41 1.29 -14.17
C LEU A 446 15.95 0.03 -13.48
N ALA A 447 15.13 -1.02 -13.38
CA ALA A 447 15.48 -2.25 -12.66
C ALA A 447 16.72 -2.95 -13.22
N VAL A 448 17.03 -2.77 -14.51
CA VAL A 448 18.18 -3.41 -15.18
C VAL A 448 19.42 -2.51 -15.27
N ILE A 449 19.38 -1.34 -14.66
CA ILE A 449 20.55 -0.45 -14.58
C ILE A 449 21.57 -1.10 -13.64
N HIS A 450 22.72 -1.48 -14.18
CA HIS A 450 23.84 -1.93 -13.38
C HIS A 450 24.48 -0.72 -12.67
N MET A 451 24.34 -0.69 -11.35
CA MET A 451 25.06 0.27 -10.54
C MET A 451 26.54 -0.10 -10.59
N ALA A 452 27.37 0.78 -11.17
CA ALA A 452 28.81 0.64 -10.99
C ALA A 452 29.11 0.75 -9.47
N PRO A 453 30.07 -0.06 -8.93
CA PRO A 453 30.50 0.12 -7.57
C PRO A 453 30.94 1.59 -7.40
N PRO A 454 30.65 2.22 -6.24
CA PRO A 454 31.12 3.57 -5.99
C PRO A 454 32.64 3.61 -6.23
N CYS A 455 33.11 4.59 -6.99
CA CYS A 455 34.56 4.85 -7.11
C CYS A 455 35.07 5.08 -5.67
N GLU A 456 36.03 4.23 -5.24
CA GLU A 456 36.73 4.40 -3.97
C GLU A 456 37.51 5.74 -3.93
#